data_459f0eae2a30e529883b014f9873eddb
#
_entry.id   459f0eae2a30e529883b014f9873eddb
#
_cell.length_a   1.000
_cell.length_b   1.000
_cell.length_c   1.000
_cell.angle_alpha   90.00
_cell.angle_beta   90.00
_cell.angle_gamma   90.00
#
_symmetry.space_group_name_H-M   'P 1'
#
loop_
_entity.id
_entity.type
_entity.pdbx_description
1 polymer ?
#
loop_
_entity_poly.entity_id
_entity_poly.type
_entity_poly.pdbx_seq_one_letter_code
_entity_poly.pdbx_strand_id
1 'polypeptide(L)'
;MARIAGVDVPNQKQVRIGLTYIFGIGDSRAAKILAEANVDPYAKVGALDEEALNRIRHVIETQGNIEGDLRKDVSLNIKRLIEIQSYRGLRHRRSLPVRGQRTHTNARTRKGPRKGTVAGKKKATK
;
A
#
# COMPACT_ATOMS: atom_id res chain seq x y z
N MET A 1 -12.08 2.65 18.37
CA MET A 1 -11.46 2.13 17.12
C MET A 1 -10.73 0.84 17.47
N ALA A 2 -10.93 -0.21 16.68
CA ALA A 2 -10.17 -1.43 16.88
C ALA A 2 -8.75 -1.25 16.31
N ARG A 3 -7.72 -1.68 17.05
CA ARG A 3 -6.33 -1.61 16.61
C ARG A 3 -5.83 -3.01 16.26
N ILE A 4 -5.40 -3.19 15.02
CA ILE A 4 -4.90 -4.46 14.49
C ILE A 4 -3.55 -4.21 13.83
N ALA A 5 -2.52 -4.96 14.21
CA ALA A 5 -1.15 -4.80 13.69
C ALA A 5 -0.61 -3.34 13.74
N GLY A 6 -0.98 -2.60 14.78
CA GLY A 6 -0.57 -1.20 14.96
C GLY A 6 -1.39 -0.17 14.14
N VAL A 7 -2.35 -0.61 13.31
CA VAL A 7 -3.18 0.24 12.47
C VAL A 7 -4.58 0.39 13.07
N ASP A 8 -5.10 1.60 13.08
CA ASP A 8 -6.46 1.88 13.54
C ASP A 8 -7.46 1.58 12.43
N VAL A 9 -8.34 0.62 12.70
CA VAL A 9 -9.36 0.16 11.76
C VAL A 9 -10.71 0.81 12.10
N PRO A 10 -11.40 1.43 11.14
CA PRO A 10 -12.67 2.12 11.39
C PRO A 10 -13.79 1.16 11.74
N ASN A 11 -14.44 1.38 12.91
CA ASN A 11 -15.47 0.50 13.46
C ASN A 11 -16.73 0.39 12.59
N GLN A 12 -17.03 1.39 11.77
CA GLN A 12 -18.24 1.44 10.94
C GLN A 12 -18.14 0.59 9.67
N LYS A 13 -16.93 0.20 9.27
CA LYS A 13 -16.68 -0.59 8.07
C LYS A 13 -16.84 -2.08 8.33
N GLN A 14 -17.18 -2.83 7.27
CA GLN A 14 -17.11 -4.28 7.31
C GLN A 14 -15.68 -4.73 7.55
N VAL A 15 -15.50 -5.81 8.30
CA VAL A 15 -14.19 -6.36 8.65
C VAL A 15 -13.32 -6.61 7.42
N ARG A 16 -13.88 -7.16 6.35
CA ARG A 16 -13.17 -7.39 5.09
C ARG A 16 -12.56 -6.10 4.54
N ILE A 17 -13.33 -5.01 4.54
CA ILE A 17 -12.85 -3.70 4.08
C ILE A 17 -11.90 -3.08 5.11
N GLY A 18 -12.18 -3.23 6.39
CA GLY A 18 -11.34 -2.73 7.47
C GLY A 18 -9.92 -3.28 7.42
N LEU A 19 -9.74 -4.56 7.14
CA LEU A 19 -8.43 -5.19 7.03
C LEU A 19 -7.59 -4.66 5.85
N THR A 20 -8.20 -4.15 4.78
CA THR A 20 -7.46 -3.56 3.66
C THR A 20 -6.79 -2.22 3.98
N TYR A 21 -7.07 -1.62 5.13
CA TYR A 21 -6.33 -0.44 5.60
C TYR A 21 -4.90 -0.79 6.06
N ILE A 22 -4.64 -2.07 6.33
CA ILE A 22 -3.32 -2.55 6.74
C ILE A 22 -2.47 -2.78 5.48
N PHE A 23 -1.31 -2.16 5.41
CA PHE A 23 -0.41 -2.33 4.27
C PHE A 23 0.06 -3.79 4.14
N GLY A 24 -0.19 -4.36 2.96
CA GLY A 24 0.09 -5.77 2.66
C GLY A 24 -1.12 -6.69 2.74
N ILE A 25 -2.28 -6.17 3.16
CA ILE A 25 -3.54 -6.92 3.15
C ILE A 25 -4.47 -6.31 2.10
N GLY A 26 -4.69 -7.03 1.00
CA GLY A 26 -5.70 -6.71 0.00
C GLY A 26 -6.96 -7.57 0.20
N ASP A 27 -7.98 -7.38 -0.64
CA ASP A 27 -9.26 -8.09 -0.54
C ASP A 27 -9.11 -9.62 -0.47
N SER A 28 -8.26 -10.20 -1.32
CA SER A 28 -8.04 -11.65 -1.36
C SER A 28 -7.37 -12.19 -0.09
N ARG A 29 -6.40 -11.45 0.46
CA ARG A 29 -5.73 -11.83 1.71
C ARG A 29 -6.66 -11.63 2.91
N ALA A 30 -7.42 -10.54 2.93
CA ALA A 30 -8.45 -10.29 3.96
C ALA A 30 -9.47 -11.43 4.01
N ALA A 31 -9.97 -11.90 2.87
CA ALA A 31 -10.92 -13.02 2.82
C ALA A 31 -10.31 -14.32 3.38
N LYS A 32 -9.05 -14.63 3.07
CA LYS A 32 -8.35 -15.80 3.63
C LYS A 32 -8.17 -15.70 5.14
N ILE A 33 -7.72 -14.55 5.63
CA ILE A 33 -7.53 -14.30 7.07
C ILE A 33 -8.84 -14.49 7.83
N LEU A 34 -9.95 -13.98 7.30
CA LEU A 34 -11.27 -14.09 7.94
C LEU A 34 -11.81 -15.52 7.90
N ALA A 35 -11.55 -16.27 6.83
CA ALA A 35 -11.91 -17.68 6.74
C ALA A 35 -11.13 -18.51 7.78
N GLU A 36 -9.83 -18.30 7.92
CA GLU A 36 -8.99 -18.98 8.93
C GLU A 36 -9.36 -18.59 10.36
N ALA A 37 -9.70 -17.32 10.60
CA ALA A 37 -10.15 -16.85 11.90
C ALA A 37 -11.60 -17.23 12.23
N ASN A 38 -12.33 -17.82 11.28
CA ASN A 38 -13.76 -18.17 11.39
C ASN A 38 -14.60 -16.96 11.80
N VAL A 39 -14.46 -15.85 11.06
CA VAL A 39 -15.18 -14.59 11.28
C VAL A 39 -15.96 -14.21 10.03
N ASP A 40 -17.21 -13.75 10.20
CA ASP A 40 -18.04 -13.27 9.09
C ASP A 40 -17.42 -12.03 8.43
N PRO A 41 -17.07 -12.08 7.13
CA PRO A 41 -16.45 -10.97 6.42
C PRO A 41 -17.33 -9.73 6.29
N TYR A 42 -18.65 -9.88 6.43
CA TYR A 42 -19.61 -8.78 6.30
C TYR A 42 -19.94 -8.12 7.65
N ALA A 43 -19.57 -8.71 8.77
CA ALA A 43 -19.71 -8.10 10.08
C ALA A 43 -18.98 -6.76 10.16
N LYS A 44 -19.54 -5.82 10.92
CA LYS A 44 -18.85 -4.54 11.19
C LYS A 44 -17.73 -4.74 12.21
N VAL A 45 -16.62 -4.06 12.03
CA VAL A 45 -15.47 -4.12 12.96
C VAL A 45 -15.87 -3.81 14.40
N GLY A 46 -16.75 -2.83 14.60
CA GLY A 46 -17.23 -2.46 15.94
C GLY A 46 -18.22 -3.43 16.60
N ALA A 47 -18.73 -4.41 15.84
CA ALA A 47 -19.63 -5.45 16.35
C ALA A 47 -18.88 -6.76 16.68
N LEU A 48 -17.58 -6.82 16.41
CA LEU A 48 -16.76 -7.99 16.72
C LEU A 48 -16.44 -8.06 18.21
N ASP A 49 -16.50 -9.26 18.73
CA ASP A 49 -16.03 -9.59 20.06
C ASP A 49 -14.49 -9.57 20.13
N GLU A 50 -13.95 -9.32 21.32
CA GLU A 50 -12.50 -9.26 21.54
C GLU A 50 -11.81 -10.59 21.19
N GLU A 51 -12.49 -11.72 21.42
CA GLU A 51 -11.98 -13.04 21.02
C GLU A 51 -11.82 -13.16 19.50
N ALA A 52 -12.80 -12.66 18.73
CA ALA A 52 -12.73 -12.65 17.27
C ALA A 52 -11.57 -11.76 16.78
N LEU A 53 -11.39 -10.59 17.40
CA LEU A 53 -10.26 -9.71 17.09
C LEU A 53 -8.91 -10.37 17.39
N ASN A 54 -8.80 -11.11 18.49
CA ASN A 54 -7.60 -11.83 18.87
C ASN A 54 -7.28 -12.97 17.90
N ARG A 55 -8.29 -13.72 17.42
CA ARG A 55 -8.11 -14.72 16.37
C ARG A 55 -7.57 -14.08 15.07
N ILE A 56 -8.13 -12.95 14.66
CA ILE A 56 -7.65 -12.21 13.49
C ILE A 56 -6.20 -11.77 13.68
N ARG A 57 -5.85 -11.20 14.82
CA ARG A 57 -4.46 -10.79 15.15
C ARG A 57 -3.50 -11.97 15.05
N HIS A 58 -3.84 -13.09 15.64
CA HIS A 58 -3.03 -14.31 15.62
C HIS A 58 -2.78 -14.84 14.21
N VAL A 59 -3.82 -14.90 13.36
CA VAL A 59 -3.68 -15.31 11.95
C VAL A 59 -2.78 -14.35 11.18
N ILE A 60 -2.93 -13.05 11.39
CA ILE A 60 -2.09 -12.02 10.75
C ILE A 60 -0.62 -12.18 11.17
N GLU A 61 -0.34 -12.37 12.44
CA GLU A 61 1.02 -12.57 12.98
C GLU A 61 1.66 -13.84 12.43
N THR A 62 0.90 -14.92 12.32
CA THR A 62 1.39 -16.19 11.77
C THR A 62 1.72 -16.07 10.27
N GLN A 63 0.92 -15.35 9.50
CA GLN A 63 1.16 -15.14 8.08
C GLN A 63 2.30 -14.16 7.78
N GLY A 64 2.71 -13.33 8.75
CA GLY A 64 3.83 -12.40 8.67
C GLY A 64 3.76 -11.36 7.51
N ASN A 65 4.83 -10.62 7.36
CA ASN A 65 5.08 -9.65 6.26
C ASN A 65 3.92 -8.67 5.99
N ILE A 66 3.66 -7.81 6.98
CA ILE A 66 2.71 -6.70 6.88
C ILE A 66 3.39 -5.41 7.36
N GLU A 67 2.78 -4.29 7.05
CA GLU A 67 3.16 -2.94 7.50
C GLU A 67 4.67 -2.68 7.47
N GLY A 68 5.31 -2.53 8.61
CA GLY A 68 6.71 -2.15 8.75
C GLY A 68 7.66 -3.13 8.10
N ASP A 69 7.46 -4.42 8.33
CA ASP A 69 8.33 -5.48 7.80
C ASP A 69 8.23 -5.56 6.28
N LEU A 70 7.02 -5.51 5.74
CA LEU A 70 6.81 -5.49 4.30
C LEU A 70 7.40 -4.23 3.64
N ARG A 71 7.26 -3.06 4.26
CA ARG A 71 7.86 -1.82 3.76
C ARG A 71 9.39 -1.90 3.73
N LYS A 72 9.98 -2.47 4.77
CA LYS A 72 11.42 -2.73 4.87
C LYS A 72 11.88 -3.66 3.75
N ASP A 73 11.20 -4.79 3.56
CA ASP A 73 11.52 -5.76 2.51
C ASP A 73 11.44 -5.15 1.11
N VAL A 74 10.39 -4.40 0.82
CA VAL A 74 10.24 -3.69 -0.46
C VAL A 74 11.39 -2.70 -0.66
N SER A 75 11.74 -1.93 0.37
CA SER A 75 12.84 -0.95 0.32
C SER A 75 14.18 -1.62 0.09
N LEU A 76 14.46 -2.73 0.79
CA LEU A 76 15.68 -3.52 0.62
C LEU A 76 15.78 -4.12 -0.79
N ASN A 77 14.67 -4.65 -1.33
CA ASN A 77 14.63 -5.19 -2.67
C ASN A 77 14.92 -4.11 -3.73
N ILE A 78 14.36 -2.91 -3.58
CA ILE A 78 14.65 -1.78 -4.48
C ILE A 78 16.12 -1.35 -4.34
N LYS A 79 16.62 -1.23 -3.11
CA LYS A 79 18.02 -0.88 -2.84
C LYS A 79 18.96 -1.87 -3.51
N ARG A 80 18.73 -3.18 -3.34
CA ARG A 80 19.50 -4.23 -4.01
C ARG A 80 19.53 -4.08 -5.52
N LEU A 81 18.38 -3.81 -6.18
CA LEU A 81 18.32 -3.59 -7.62
C LEU A 81 19.18 -2.39 -8.07
N ILE A 82 19.21 -1.34 -7.26
CA ILE A 82 20.01 -0.13 -7.53
C ILE A 82 21.51 -0.43 -7.37
N GLU A 83 21.91 -1.16 -6.32
CA GLU A 83 23.29 -1.53 -6.03
C GLU A 83 23.87 -2.43 -7.12
N ILE A 84 23.11 -3.40 -7.61
CA ILE A 84 23.50 -4.26 -8.74
C ILE A 84 23.58 -3.49 -10.08
N GLN A 85 23.14 -2.22 -10.10
CA GLN A 85 23.04 -1.39 -11.31
C GLN A 85 22.18 -2.02 -12.43
N SER A 86 21.19 -2.81 -12.08
CA SER A 86 20.26 -3.41 -13.03
C SER A 86 19.45 -2.32 -13.76
N TYR A 87 18.92 -2.63 -14.96
CA TYR A 87 18.04 -1.71 -15.69
C TYR A 87 16.86 -1.25 -14.83
N ARG A 88 16.23 -2.16 -14.10
CA ARG A 88 15.13 -1.83 -13.16
C ARG A 88 15.60 -0.90 -12.04
N GLY A 89 16.78 -1.13 -11.48
CA GLY A 89 17.38 -0.27 -10.47
C GLY A 89 17.67 1.15 -10.98
N LEU A 90 18.19 1.28 -12.20
CA LEU A 90 18.39 2.57 -12.85
C LEU A 90 17.06 3.32 -13.06
N ARG A 91 16.00 2.61 -13.42
CA ARG A 91 14.66 3.21 -13.55
C ARG A 91 14.12 3.69 -12.19
N HIS A 92 14.30 2.92 -11.11
CA HIS A 92 13.96 3.35 -9.76
C HIS A 92 14.73 4.60 -9.35
N ARG A 93 16.05 4.64 -9.56
CA ARG A 93 16.91 5.79 -9.23
C ARG A 93 16.50 7.07 -9.98
N ARG A 94 16.04 6.94 -11.22
CA ARG A 94 15.62 8.08 -12.05
C ARG A 94 14.14 8.45 -11.87
N SER A 95 13.42 7.81 -10.97
CA SER A 95 11.97 7.99 -10.78
C SER A 95 11.16 7.81 -12.07
N LEU A 96 11.52 6.80 -12.85
CA LEU A 96 10.87 6.46 -14.11
C LEU A 96 10.10 5.15 -13.99
N PRO A 97 9.09 4.90 -14.85
CA PRO A 97 8.39 3.63 -14.91
C PRO A 97 9.35 2.45 -15.09
N VAL A 98 9.14 1.38 -14.32
CA VAL A 98 10.04 0.21 -14.25
C VAL A 98 9.55 -0.96 -15.12
N ARG A 99 8.26 -0.97 -15.47
CA ARG A 99 7.58 -2.07 -16.19
C ARG A 99 7.38 -1.79 -17.69
N GLY A 100 8.25 -1.03 -18.32
CA GLY A 100 8.20 -0.76 -19.76
C GLY A 100 7.08 0.19 -20.22
N GLN A 101 6.43 0.91 -19.29
CA GLN A 101 5.40 1.87 -19.67
C GLN A 101 5.99 3.02 -20.49
N ARG A 102 5.17 3.53 -21.40
CA ARG A 102 5.52 4.68 -22.25
C ARG A 102 5.81 5.92 -21.40
N THR A 103 6.90 6.63 -21.68
CA THR A 103 7.34 7.80 -20.91
C THR A 103 7.13 9.13 -21.62
N HIS A 104 6.90 9.09 -22.94
CA HIS A 104 6.76 10.31 -23.75
C HIS A 104 5.49 11.11 -23.40
N THR A 105 4.39 10.44 -23.10
CA THR A 105 3.09 11.10 -22.85
C THR A 105 2.78 11.22 -21.37
N ASN A 106 2.45 10.11 -20.71
CA ASN A 106 1.90 10.05 -19.35
C ASN A 106 2.99 9.72 -18.31
N ALA A 107 2.88 8.62 -17.61
CA ALA A 107 3.79 8.19 -16.53
C ALA A 107 3.83 9.16 -15.32
N ARG A 108 2.70 9.83 -15.04
CA ARG A 108 2.61 10.84 -13.98
C ARG A 108 2.78 10.27 -12.59
N THR A 109 2.35 9.05 -12.34
CA THR A 109 2.52 8.36 -11.04
C THR A 109 3.99 8.33 -10.61
N ARG A 110 4.91 8.12 -11.55
CA ARG A 110 6.35 8.07 -11.26
C ARG A 110 7.02 9.44 -11.39
N LYS A 111 6.65 10.23 -12.39
CA LYS A 111 7.22 11.55 -12.66
C LYS A 111 6.67 12.66 -11.75
N GLY A 112 5.56 12.41 -11.09
CA GLY A 112 4.84 13.42 -10.32
C GLY A 112 3.94 14.33 -11.17
N PRO A 113 3.21 15.27 -10.54
CA PRO A 113 2.34 16.20 -11.24
C PRO A 113 3.11 17.04 -12.25
N ARG A 114 2.43 17.49 -13.30
CA ARG A 114 3.03 18.42 -14.26
C ARG A 114 3.35 19.72 -13.53
N LYS A 115 4.58 20.22 -13.73
CA LYS A 115 4.90 21.60 -13.34
C LYS A 115 3.95 22.50 -14.11
N GLY A 116 3.14 23.29 -13.41
CA GLY A 116 2.24 24.24 -14.06
C GLY A 116 3.05 25.13 -14.99
N THR A 117 2.65 25.23 -16.24
CA THR A 117 3.12 26.30 -17.12
C THR A 117 2.67 27.60 -16.47
N VAL A 118 3.61 28.47 -16.13
CA VAL A 118 3.29 29.83 -15.70
C VAL A 118 2.57 30.50 -16.87
N ALA A 119 1.23 30.50 -16.81
CA ALA A 119 0.44 31.21 -17.78
C ALA A 119 0.82 32.69 -17.74
N GLY A 120 1.27 33.22 -18.87
CA GLY A 120 1.38 34.66 -19.06
C GLY A 120 2.57 35.35 -18.41
N LYS A 121 3.80 34.89 -18.63
CA LYS A 121 4.89 35.87 -18.73
C LYS A 121 4.64 36.70 -19.99
N LYS A 122 3.84 37.76 -19.88
CA LYS A 122 3.86 38.85 -20.88
C LYS A 122 5.32 39.26 -21.02
N LYS A 123 5.94 39.03 -22.20
CA LYS A 123 7.20 39.66 -22.56
C LYS A 123 6.96 41.15 -22.40
N ALA A 124 7.73 41.78 -21.51
CA ALA A 124 7.76 43.23 -21.45
C ALA A 124 8.15 43.69 -22.86
N THR A 125 7.22 44.28 -23.56
CA THR A 125 7.52 45.04 -24.80
C THR A 125 8.33 46.25 -24.35
N LYS A 126 9.56 46.33 -24.85
CA LYS A 126 10.34 47.56 -24.79
C LYS A 126 9.67 48.63 -25.63
#